data_9779d9418a575b5aa43104dae6ecb931
#
_entry.id   9779d9418a575b5aa43104dae6ecb931
#
_cell.length_a   1.000
_cell.length_b   1.000
_cell.length_c   1.000
_cell.angle_alpha   90.00
_cell.angle_beta   90.00
_cell.angle_gamma   90.00
#
_symmetry.space_group_name_H-M   'P 1'
#
loop_
_entity.id
_entity.type
_entity.pdbx_description
1 polymer ?
#
loop_
_entity_poly.entity_id
_entity_poly.type
_entity_poly.pdbx_seq_one_letter_code
_entity_poly.pdbx_strand_id
1 'polypeptide(L)'
;CTECLLADRCIYPTVFEIPLTVNETSGRKRISQPPHPYVIEPPDDSKTRYLQGDSLDFSLILFGDACKNLAYFIYAFEQIGSIGIGKRVNGKSAAFTLREVRSDNKIIYSKTDGKIKKHSATSTLSAQTFAETLEDGLFDIELELITPLRLKYQNGLNADLSFDVLTRAILRRISSLFAYHGEGEPALDYRRLVTRAKE
;
A
#
# COMPACT_ATOMS: atom_id res chain seq x y z
N CYS A 1 -10.89 -5.21 -19.98
CA CYS A 1 -9.51 -5.48 -20.48
C CYS A 1 -9.35 -6.82 -21.19
N THR A 2 -10.28 -7.76 -21.05
CA THR A 2 -10.18 -9.13 -21.62
C THR A 2 -10.05 -9.18 -23.15
N GLU A 3 -10.54 -8.18 -23.87
CA GLU A 3 -10.46 -8.08 -25.34
C GLU A 3 -9.39 -7.10 -25.84
N CYS A 4 -8.56 -6.59 -24.95
CA CYS A 4 -7.51 -5.62 -25.29
C CYS A 4 -6.30 -6.34 -25.91
N LEU A 5 -5.84 -5.89 -27.07
CA LEU A 5 -4.64 -6.42 -27.74
C LEU A 5 -3.35 -6.26 -26.93
N LEU A 6 -3.35 -5.39 -25.94
CA LEU A 6 -2.21 -5.13 -25.05
C LEU A 6 -2.35 -5.80 -23.69
N ALA A 7 -3.39 -6.63 -23.46
CA ALA A 7 -3.71 -7.20 -22.14
C ALA A 7 -2.49 -7.86 -21.48
N ASP A 8 -1.72 -8.66 -22.24
CA ASP A 8 -0.56 -9.39 -21.72
C ASP A 8 0.64 -8.52 -21.35
N ARG A 9 0.68 -7.28 -21.80
CA ARG A 9 1.77 -6.33 -21.56
C ARG A 9 1.32 -5.09 -20.80
N CYS A 10 0.03 -5.00 -20.52
CA CYS A 10 -0.55 -3.84 -19.86
C CYS A 10 -0.34 -3.92 -18.35
N ILE A 11 0.13 -2.82 -17.77
CA ILE A 11 0.28 -2.71 -16.31
C ILE A 11 -1.07 -2.64 -15.59
N TYR A 12 -2.15 -2.22 -16.27
CA TYR A 12 -3.45 -2.00 -15.64
C TYR A 12 -4.01 -3.26 -14.96
N PRO A 13 -4.02 -4.46 -15.58
CA PRO A 13 -4.49 -5.67 -14.90
C PRO A 13 -3.63 -6.06 -13.71
N THR A 14 -2.32 -5.83 -13.76
CA THR A 14 -1.41 -6.20 -12.66
C THR A 14 -1.53 -5.27 -11.45
N VAL A 15 -1.99 -4.05 -11.64
CA VAL A 15 -2.11 -3.03 -10.58
C VAL A 15 -3.55 -2.88 -10.09
N PHE A 16 -4.52 -2.82 -11.00
CA PHE A 16 -5.91 -2.45 -10.67
C PHE A 16 -6.91 -3.59 -10.79
N GLU A 17 -6.68 -4.55 -11.69
CA GLU A 17 -7.58 -5.69 -11.93
C GLU A 17 -6.84 -7.01 -11.76
N ILE A 18 -6.18 -7.20 -10.62
CA ILE A 18 -5.36 -8.39 -10.35
C ILE A 18 -6.22 -9.66 -10.53
N PRO A 19 -5.87 -10.55 -11.47
CA PRO A 19 -6.63 -11.76 -11.71
C PRO A 19 -6.71 -12.63 -10.47
N LEU A 20 -7.88 -13.20 -10.21
CA LEU A 20 -8.04 -14.22 -9.17
C LEU A 20 -7.25 -15.46 -9.60
N THR A 21 -6.07 -15.64 -9.09
CA THR A 21 -5.36 -16.91 -9.25
C THR A 21 -6.00 -17.93 -8.34
N VAL A 22 -6.65 -18.92 -8.94
CA VAL A 22 -7.16 -20.08 -8.22
C VAL A 22 -5.94 -20.95 -7.90
N ASN A 23 -5.33 -20.76 -6.75
CA ASN A 23 -4.38 -21.74 -6.22
C ASN A 23 -5.19 -22.94 -5.74
N GLU A 24 -5.37 -23.92 -6.60
CA GLU A 24 -6.08 -25.17 -6.30
C GLU A 24 -5.41 -26.02 -5.23
N THR A 25 -4.16 -25.72 -4.90
CA THR A 25 -3.31 -26.51 -4.00
C THR A 25 -3.60 -26.33 -2.51
N SER A 26 -4.31 -25.29 -2.07
CA SER A 26 -4.45 -25.04 -0.63
C SER A 26 -5.82 -25.30 -0.03
N GLY A 27 -6.83 -25.69 -0.80
CA GLY A 27 -8.18 -25.98 -0.28
C GLY A 27 -8.86 -24.81 0.47
N ARG A 28 -8.23 -23.63 0.51
CA ARG A 28 -8.74 -22.45 1.20
C ARG A 28 -9.70 -21.66 0.34
N LYS A 29 -10.80 -21.25 0.94
CA LYS A 29 -11.82 -20.39 0.33
C LYS A 29 -11.18 -19.17 -0.32
N ARG A 30 -11.59 -18.88 -1.54
CA ARG A 30 -11.25 -17.74 -2.39
C ARG A 30 -11.09 -16.45 -1.56
N ILE A 31 -9.96 -15.81 -1.67
CA ILE A 31 -9.84 -14.39 -1.35
C ILE A 31 -10.65 -13.67 -2.43
N SER A 32 -11.74 -13.02 -2.05
CA SER A 32 -12.68 -12.41 -3.00
C SER A 32 -12.05 -11.30 -3.86
N GLN A 33 -11.00 -10.67 -3.36
CA GLN A 33 -10.20 -9.67 -4.10
C GLN A 33 -8.75 -9.72 -3.63
N PRO A 34 -7.79 -9.87 -4.56
CA PRO A 34 -6.36 -9.69 -4.25
C PRO A 34 -6.09 -8.28 -3.74
N PRO A 35 -5.12 -8.10 -2.83
CA PRO A 35 -4.70 -6.78 -2.41
C PRO A 35 -4.04 -6.04 -3.57
N HIS A 36 -4.29 -4.73 -3.68
CA HIS A 36 -3.52 -3.91 -4.62
C HIS A 36 -2.04 -3.89 -4.24
N PRO A 37 -1.13 -3.86 -5.23
CA PRO A 37 0.32 -3.83 -5.00
C PRO A 37 0.83 -2.45 -4.58
N TYR A 38 -0.03 -1.60 -4.07
CA TYR A 38 0.33 -0.26 -3.62
C TYR A 38 -0.55 0.23 -2.47
N VAL A 39 -0.01 1.15 -1.70
CA VAL A 39 -0.75 1.95 -0.71
C VAL A 39 -0.42 3.42 -0.94
N ILE A 40 -1.44 4.26 -0.92
CA ILE A 40 -1.30 5.71 -0.88
C ILE A 40 -1.55 6.14 0.55
N GLU A 41 -0.54 6.73 1.18
CA GLU A 41 -0.65 7.29 2.53
C GLU A 41 -0.92 8.79 2.41
N PRO A 42 -2.04 9.27 2.97
CA PRO A 42 -2.35 10.68 2.97
C PRO A 42 -1.34 11.46 3.82
N PRO A 43 -1.31 12.81 3.71
CA PRO A 43 -0.55 13.64 4.63
C PRO A 43 -0.91 13.35 6.09
N ASP A 44 0.09 13.34 6.95
CA ASP A 44 -0.08 13.23 8.40
C ASP A 44 -0.35 14.62 9.01
N ASP A 45 -1.25 15.35 8.40
CA ASP A 45 -1.67 16.66 8.88
C ASP A 45 -3.20 16.72 9.04
N SER A 46 -3.68 17.58 9.92
CA SER A 46 -5.10 17.84 10.15
C SER A 46 -5.71 18.80 9.12
N LYS A 47 -4.95 19.16 8.05
CA LYS A 47 -5.35 20.15 7.07
C LYS A 47 -6.45 19.60 6.16
N THR A 48 -7.63 20.16 6.28
CA THR A 48 -8.81 19.76 5.48
C THR A 48 -9.08 20.69 4.30
N ARG A 49 -8.38 21.82 4.20
CA ARG A 49 -8.55 22.82 3.17
C ARG A 49 -7.21 23.29 2.63
N TYR A 50 -7.06 23.17 1.33
CA TYR A 50 -5.88 23.62 0.58
C TYR A 50 -6.25 24.82 -0.27
N LEU A 51 -5.44 25.86 -0.24
CA LEU A 51 -5.57 27.05 -1.06
C LEU A 51 -4.71 26.93 -2.31
N GLN A 52 -4.92 27.83 -3.26
CA GLN A 52 -4.06 27.91 -4.44
C GLN A 52 -2.62 28.22 -4.03
N GLY A 53 -1.68 27.38 -4.48
CA GLY A 53 -0.26 27.49 -4.13
C GLY A 53 0.17 26.64 -2.93
N ASP A 54 -0.75 26.08 -2.18
CA ASP A 54 -0.41 25.14 -1.11
C ASP A 54 0.21 23.86 -1.67
N SER A 55 1.15 23.29 -0.92
CA SER A 55 1.67 21.95 -1.21
C SER A 55 0.83 20.88 -0.54
N LEU A 56 0.72 19.73 -1.21
CA LEU A 56 0.15 18.50 -0.71
C LEU A 56 1.21 17.41 -0.86
N ASP A 57 1.69 16.90 0.25
CA ASP A 57 2.65 15.81 0.29
C ASP A 57 1.92 14.52 0.69
N PHE A 58 2.24 13.41 0.05
CA PHE A 58 1.71 12.09 0.36
C PHE A 58 2.75 11.02 0.00
N SER A 59 2.63 9.86 0.62
CA SER A 59 3.53 8.75 0.36
C SER A 59 2.88 7.69 -0.51
N LEU A 60 3.71 7.02 -1.33
CA LEU A 60 3.32 5.87 -2.13
C LEU A 60 4.21 4.68 -1.76
N ILE A 61 3.61 3.64 -1.22
CA ILE A 61 4.27 2.37 -0.94
C ILE A 61 3.93 1.41 -2.07
N LEU A 62 4.94 0.79 -2.66
CA LEU A 62 4.80 -0.20 -3.72
C LEU A 62 5.25 -1.57 -3.23
N PHE A 63 4.57 -2.64 -3.65
CA PHE A 63 4.87 -4.02 -3.28
C PHE A 63 5.31 -4.85 -4.49
N GLY A 64 6.35 -5.67 -4.30
CA GLY A 64 6.79 -6.63 -5.29
C GLY A 64 7.10 -5.99 -6.65
N ASP A 65 6.59 -6.58 -7.71
CA ASP A 65 6.84 -6.12 -9.08
C ASP A 65 6.28 -4.73 -9.41
N ALA A 66 5.37 -4.19 -8.60
CA ALA A 66 4.90 -2.82 -8.79
C ALA A 66 6.03 -1.80 -8.61
N CYS A 67 7.08 -2.13 -7.85
CA CYS A 67 8.27 -1.28 -7.69
C CYS A 67 8.96 -1.00 -9.03
N LYS A 68 8.94 -1.97 -9.96
CA LYS A 68 9.52 -1.81 -11.32
C LYS A 68 8.71 -0.85 -12.18
N ASN A 69 7.50 -0.54 -11.77
CA ASN A 69 6.53 0.23 -12.51
C ASN A 69 6.36 1.68 -12.00
N LEU A 70 7.28 2.16 -11.16
CA LEU A 70 7.25 3.50 -10.56
C LEU A 70 6.99 4.61 -11.58
N ALA A 71 7.58 4.51 -12.79
CA ALA A 71 7.38 5.49 -13.84
C ALA A 71 5.91 5.67 -14.26
N TYR A 72 5.14 4.59 -14.27
CA TYR A 72 3.70 4.64 -14.57
C TYR A 72 2.90 5.32 -13.46
N PHE A 73 3.28 5.12 -12.20
CA PHE A 73 2.64 5.81 -11.09
C PHE A 73 2.93 7.31 -11.14
N ILE A 74 4.17 7.71 -11.41
CA ILE A 74 4.54 9.12 -11.57
C ILE A 74 3.70 9.75 -12.70
N TYR A 75 3.65 9.10 -13.86
CA TYR A 75 2.84 9.56 -14.98
C TYR A 75 1.35 9.65 -14.62
N ALA A 76 0.81 8.64 -13.93
CA ALA A 76 -0.59 8.65 -13.51
C ALA A 76 -0.89 9.83 -12.57
N PHE A 77 -0.01 10.14 -11.61
CA PHE A 77 -0.19 11.29 -10.74
C PHE A 77 -0.07 12.62 -11.49
N GLU A 78 0.78 12.73 -12.51
CA GLU A 78 0.79 13.91 -13.39
C GLU A 78 -0.55 14.08 -14.12
N GLN A 79 -1.11 12.99 -14.64
CA GLN A 79 -2.42 13.04 -15.32
C GLN A 79 -3.55 13.37 -14.36
N ILE A 80 -3.56 12.77 -13.16
CA ILE A 80 -4.51 13.08 -12.09
C ILE A 80 -4.41 14.57 -11.72
N GLY A 81 -3.20 15.14 -11.71
CA GLY A 81 -2.99 16.55 -11.44
C GLY A 81 -3.75 17.47 -12.40
N SER A 82 -3.82 17.13 -13.68
CA SER A 82 -4.57 17.92 -14.67
C SER A 82 -6.09 17.73 -14.57
N ILE A 83 -6.55 16.54 -14.18
CA ILE A 83 -7.98 16.21 -13.93
C ILE A 83 -8.45 16.87 -12.64
N GLY A 84 -7.58 16.92 -11.63
CA GLY A 84 -7.83 17.46 -10.31
C GLY A 84 -8.41 16.42 -9.33
N ILE A 85 -8.27 16.72 -8.05
CA ILE A 85 -8.72 15.90 -6.91
C ILE A 85 -9.63 16.69 -5.99
N GLY A 86 -10.23 15.99 -5.02
CA GLY A 86 -11.04 16.56 -3.96
C GLY A 86 -12.49 16.89 -4.38
N LYS A 87 -13.17 17.61 -3.50
CA LYS A 87 -14.57 17.98 -3.72
C LYS A 87 -14.68 18.98 -4.88
N ARG A 88 -15.61 18.74 -5.78
CA ARG A 88 -15.90 19.68 -6.86
C ARG A 88 -16.51 20.97 -6.33
N VAL A 89 -15.92 22.09 -6.72
CA VAL A 89 -16.43 23.44 -6.46
C VAL A 89 -16.76 24.06 -7.81
N ASN A 90 -17.99 24.50 -8.00
CA ASN A 90 -18.49 25.02 -9.29
C ASN A 90 -18.22 24.06 -10.46
N GLY A 91 -18.41 22.76 -10.22
CA GLY A 91 -18.23 21.71 -11.24
C GLY A 91 -16.78 21.32 -11.52
N LYS A 92 -15.79 21.97 -10.92
CA LYS A 92 -14.36 21.71 -11.12
C LYS A 92 -13.70 21.12 -9.89
N SER A 93 -12.85 20.11 -10.08
CA SER A 93 -11.92 19.59 -9.06
C SER A 93 -10.67 20.47 -8.99
N ALA A 94 -9.96 20.43 -7.87
CA ALA A 94 -8.71 21.17 -7.71
C ALA A 94 -7.59 20.52 -8.53
N ALA A 95 -7.10 21.19 -9.56
CA ALA A 95 -5.92 20.78 -10.30
C ALA A 95 -4.65 20.98 -9.45
N PHE A 96 -3.65 20.12 -9.66
CA PHE A 96 -2.35 20.25 -9.02
C PHE A 96 -1.22 19.90 -9.99
N THR A 97 0.00 20.26 -9.65
CA THR A 97 1.19 19.88 -10.39
C THR A 97 2.06 19.00 -9.53
N LEU A 98 2.36 17.78 -9.99
CA LEU A 98 3.38 16.94 -9.35
C LEU A 98 4.74 17.61 -9.53
N ARG A 99 5.30 18.16 -8.45
CA ARG A 99 6.55 18.90 -8.47
C ARG A 99 7.75 17.99 -8.45
N GLU A 100 7.76 17.07 -7.49
CA GLU A 100 8.88 16.15 -7.28
C GLU A 100 8.42 14.85 -6.63
N VAL A 101 9.19 13.79 -6.82
CA VAL A 101 9.07 12.54 -6.10
C VAL A 101 10.40 12.25 -5.43
N ARG A 102 10.35 11.84 -4.17
CA ARG A 102 11.52 11.51 -3.35
C ARG A 102 11.48 10.05 -2.91
N SER A 103 12.68 9.48 -2.75
CA SER A 103 12.89 8.22 -2.03
C SER A 103 14.12 8.42 -1.13
N ASP A 104 13.99 8.09 0.17
CA ASP A 104 15.04 8.34 1.17
C ASP A 104 15.60 9.76 1.13
N ASN A 105 14.73 10.76 1.09
CA ASN A 105 15.10 12.19 0.98
C ASN A 105 15.83 12.57 -0.32
N LYS A 106 16.03 11.64 -1.27
CA LYS A 106 16.64 11.92 -2.57
C LYS A 106 15.56 12.17 -3.62
N ILE A 107 15.70 13.25 -4.39
CA ILE A 107 14.79 13.54 -5.49
C ILE A 107 15.07 12.54 -6.62
N ILE A 108 14.10 11.68 -6.91
CA ILE A 108 14.12 10.70 -8.00
C ILE A 108 13.41 11.17 -9.26
N TYR A 109 12.49 12.11 -9.11
CA TYR A 109 11.80 12.78 -10.20
C TYR A 109 11.57 14.26 -9.87
N SER A 110 11.74 15.13 -10.85
CA SER A 110 11.40 16.54 -10.75
C SER A 110 10.69 16.97 -12.03
N LYS A 111 9.61 17.72 -11.87
CA LYS A 111 8.85 18.29 -13.00
C LYS A 111 9.72 19.17 -13.91
N THR A 112 10.67 19.89 -13.32
CA THR A 112 11.58 20.76 -14.05
C THR A 112 12.47 19.98 -15.01
N ASP A 113 12.98 18.81 -14.57
CA ASP A 113 13.87 17.97 -15.37
C ASP A 113 13.08 17.03 -16.29
N GLY A 114 11.83 16.70 -15.94
CA GLY A 114 10.98 15.74 -16.65
C GLY A 114 11.57 14.33 -16.77
N LYS A 115 12.53 13.99 -15.92
CA LYS A 115 13.28 12.73 -15.99
C LYS A 115 13.29 12.00 -14.65
N ILE A 116 13.19 10.67 -14.72
CA ILE A 116 13.39 9.79 -13.56
C ILE A 116 14.87 9.42 -13.49
N LYS A 117 15.49 9.67 -12.34
CA LYS A 117 16.90 9.34 -12.11
C LYS A 117 17.06 7.84 -11.85
N LYS A 118 17.76 7.14 -12.74
CA LYS A 118 17.94 5.67 -12.73
C LYS A 118 18.64 5.10 -11.49
N HIS A 119 19.36 5.90 -10.72
CA HIS A 119 20.22 5.44 -9.61
C HIS A 119 19.63 5.64 -8.21
N SER A 120 18.38 6.02 -8.17
CA SER A 120 17.74 6.12 -6.86
C SER A 120 17.28 4.74 -6.48
N ALA A 121 18.11 4.03 -5.72
CA ALA A 121 17.66 2.85 -5.02
C ALA A 121 16.41 3.25 -4.25
N THR A 122 15.29 2.67 -4.64
CA THR A 122 14.09 2.70 -3.82
C THR A 122 14.49 2.09 -2.48
N SER A 123 14.25 2.78 -1.39
CA SER A 123 14.40 2.23 -0.05
C SER A 123 13.58 0.95 0.02
N THR A 124 14.27 -0.17 0.12
CA THR A 124 13.61 -1.46 0.24
C THR A 124 13.64 -1.86 1.70
N LEU A 125 12.48 -1.87 2.33
CA LEU A 125 12.33 -2.41 3.68
C LEU A 125 12.29 -3.94 3.58
N SER A 126 13.20 -4.62 4.26
CA SER A 126 13.19 -6.06 4.37
C SER A 126 12.91 -6.49 5.82
N ALA A 127 12.37 -7.69 6.01
CA ALA A 127 12.14 -8.24 7.34
C ALA A 127 13.44 -8.36 8.14
N GLN A 128 14.58 -8.61 7.46
CA GLN A 128 15.89 -8.67 8.11
C GLN A 128 16.28 -7.35 8.78
N THR A 129 15.96 -6.21 8.19
CA THR A 129 16.23 -4.89 8.75
C THR A 129 15.60 -4.70 10.14
N PHE A 130 14.47 -5.37 10.39
CA PHE A 130 13.77 -5.31 11.67
C PHE A 130 14.16 -6.42 12.64
N ALA A 131 14.58 -7.58 12.14
CA ALA A 131 14.95 -8.73 12.97
C ALA A 131 16.19 -8.47 13.82
N GLU A 132 17.12 -7.66 13.32
CA GLU A 132 18.38 -7.33 14.04
C GLU A 132 18.16 -6.40 15.24
N THR A 133 16.99 -5.79 15.36
CA THR A 133 16.65 -4.84 16.46
C THR A 133 15.81 -5.48 17.57
N LEU A 134 15.39 -6.73 17.42
CA LEU A 134 14.58 -7.42 18.42
C LEU A 134 15.48 -8.18 19.38
N GLU A 135 15.56 -7.72 20.62
CA GLU A 135 16.12 -8.48 21.73
C GLU A 135 15.14 -9.56 22.19
N ASP A 136 15.66 -10.71 22.64
CA ASP A 136 14.83 -11.75 23.25
C ASP A 136 14.30 -11.25 24.60
N GLY A 137 12.97 -11.19 24.77
CA GLY A 137 12.37 -10.75 26.02
C GLY A 137 10.85 -10.53 25.93
N LEU A 138 10.29 -10.10 27.06
CA LEU A 138 8.94 -9.57 27.15
C LEU A 138 9.02 -8.05 26.98
N PHE A 139 8.19 -7.52 26.07
CA PHE A 139 8.13 -6.10 25.79
C PHE A 139 6.70 -5.60 25.98
N ASP A 140 6.57 -4.43 26.58
CA ASP A 140 5.35 -3.65 26.52
C ASP A 140 5.31 -2.90 25.20
N ILE A 141 4.22 -3.02 24.45
CA ILE A 141 4.04 -2.37 23.17
C ILE A 141 2.91 -1.35 23.30
N GLU A 142 3.22 -0.10 23.06
CA GLU A 142 2.23 0.97 22.90
C GLU A 142 1.95 1.18 21.39
N LEU A 143 0.66 1.15 21.03
CA LEU A 143 0.20 1.36 19.67
C LEU A 143 -0.59 2.66 19.58
N GLU A 144 -0.05 3.64 18.90
CA GLU A 144 -0.76 4.87 18.55
C GLU A 144 -1.35 4.76 17.14
N LEU A 145 -2.67 4.95 17.03
CA LEU A 145 -3.37 4.97 15.74
C LEU A 145 -3.45 6.41 15.23
N ILE A 146 -2.49 6.82 14.41
CA ILE A 146 -2.45 8.17 13.81
C ILE A 146 -3.48 8.36 12.69
N THR A 147 -4.03 7.27 12.14
CA THR A 147 -5.10 7.29 11.16
C THR A 147 -6.24 6.37 11.58
N PRO A 148 -7.49 6.62 11.15
CA PRO A 148 -8.62 5.75 11.49
C PRO A 148 -8.40 4.31 11.04
N LEU A 149 -8.44 3.38 11.98
CA LEU A 149 -8.36 1.95 11.71
C LEU A 149 -9.75 1.37 11.49
N ARG A 150 -9.95 0.69 10.36
CA ARG A 150 -11.19 -0.02 10.05
C ARG A 150 -10.93 -1.52 9.91
N LEU A 151 -11.25 -2.27 10.94
CA LEU A 151 -11.19 -3.73 10.93
C LEU A 151 -12.58 -4.34 10.96
N LYS A 152 -12.78 -5.39 10.15
CA LYS A 152 -13.95 -6.24 10.24
C LYS A 152 -13.59 -7.52 10.98
N TYR A 153 -14.33 -7.81 12.04
CA TYR A 153 -14.24 -9.05 12.79
C TYR A 153 -15.63 -9.66 12.92
N GLN A 154 -15.79 -10.95 12.63
CA GLN A 154 -17.08 -11.67 12.66
C GLN A 154 -18.19 -10.96 11.87
N ASN A 155 -17.85 -10.44 10.69
CA ASN A 155 -18.73 -9.66 9.79
C ASN A 155 -19.24 -8.32 10.35
N GLY A 156 -18.76 -7.88 11.51
CA GLY A 156 -19.07 -6.58 12.11
C GLY A 156 -17.87 -5.65 12.15
N LEU A 157 -18.14 -4.35 12.28
CA LEU A 157 -17.15 -3.37 12.72
C LEU A 157 -17.17 -3.37 14.24
N ASN A 158 -16.06 -3.76 14.86
CA ASN A 158 -15.95 -3.77 16.31
C ASN A 158 -15.13 -2.56 16.77
N ALA A 159 -15.56 -1.93 17.83
CA ALA A 159 -14.85 -0.83 18.47
C ALA A 159 -13.72 -1.34 19.38
N ASP A 160 -13.86 -2.55 19.91
CA ASP A 160 -12.86 -3.15 20.78
C ASP A 160 -11.76 -3.79 19.93
N LEU A 161 -10.56 -3.23 20.00
CA LEU A 161 -9.38 -3.73 19.33
C LEU A 161 -8.57 -4.60 20.29
N SER A 162 -9.00 -5.86 20.48
CA SER A 162 -8.18 -6.83 21.21
C SER A 162 -6.95 -7.22 20.40
N PHE A 163 -5.86 -7.55 21.08
CA PHE A 163 -4.57 -7.86 20.44
C PHE A 163 -4.67 -9.04 19.47
N ASP A 164 -5.48 -10.05 19.76
CA ASP A 164 -5.71 -11.18 18.86
C ASP A 164 -6.47 -10.78 17.58
N VAL A 165 -7.38 -9.83 17.64
CA VAL A 165 -8.10 -9.30 16.48
C VAL A 165 -7.15 -8.53 15.58
N LEU A 166 -6.30 -7.68 16.17
CA LEU A 166 -5.26 -6.96 15.45
C LEU A 166 -4.26 -7.93 14.80
N THR A 167 -3.75 -8.90 15.57
CA THR A 167 -2.83 -9.94 15.08
C THR A 167 -3.42 -10.72 13.91
N ARG A 168 -4.68 -11.14 13.98
CA ARG A 168 -5.38 -11.81 12.86
C ARG A 168 -5.44 -10.94 11.61
N ALA A 169 -5.73 -9.65 11.77
CA ALA A 169 -5.83 -8.73 10.65
C ALA A 169 -4.47 -8.52 9.98
N ILE A 170 -3.41 -8.33 10.78
CA ILE A 170 -2.03 -8.18 10.30
C ILE A 170 -1.57 -9.46 9.57
N LEU A 171 -1.70 -10.63 10.19
CA LEU A 171 -1.28 -11.90 9.61
C LEU A 171 -2.02 -12.19 8.29
N ARG A 172 -3.33 -11.93 8.23
CA ARG A 172 -4.10 -12.06 6.99
C ARG A 172 -3.59 -11.12 5.91
N ARG A 173 -3.26 -9.88 6.26
CA ARG A 173 -2.77 -8.89 5.29
C ARG A 173 -1.39 -9.26 4.77
N ILE A 174 -0.48 -9.67 5.67
CA ILE A 174 0.87 -10.14 5.32
C ILE A 174 0.78 -11.36 4.40
N SER A 175 0.06 -12.41 4.82
CA SER A 175 -0.13 -13.62 4.02
C SER A 175 -0.64 -13.29 2.60
N SER A 176 -1.63 -12.41 2.50
CA SER A 176 -2.21 -12.00 1.23
C SER A 176 -1.21 -11.22 0.36
N LEU A 177 -0.47 -10.27 0.93
CA LEU A 177 0.52 -9.49 0.20
C LEU A 177 1.66 -10.37 -0.33
N PHE A 178 2.17 -11.29 0.50
CA PHE A 178 3.22 -12.21 0.07
C PHE A 178 2.74 -13.21 -0.96
N ALA A 179 1.51 -13.72 -0.83
CA ALA A 179 0.95 -14.67 -1.80
C ALA A 179 0.77 -14.06 -3.20
N TYR A 180 0.44 -12.78 -3.29
CA TYR A 180 0.17 -12.12 -4.56
C TYR A 180 1.32 -11.28 -5.11
N HIS A 181 2.17 -10.73 -4.24
CA HIS A 181 3.19 -9.76 -4.63
C HIS A 181 4.59 -10.10 -4.10
N GLY A 182 4.75 -11.21 -3.40
CA GLY A 182 6.02 -11.71 -2.88
C GLY A 182 6.39 -13.09 -3.43
N GLU A 183 7.20 -13.81 -2.69
CA GLU A 183 7.69 -15.15 -3.05
C GLU A 183 6.74 -16.30 -2.62
N GLY A 184 5.52 -15.96 -2.26
CA GLY A 184 4.51 -16.90 -1.76
C GLY A 184 4.14 -16.65 -0.29
N GLU A 185 3.12 -17.37 0.19
CA GLU A 185 2.65 -17.23 1.56
C GLU A 185 3.74 -17.65 2.56
N PRO A 186 4.08 -16.81 3.57
CA PRO A 186 5.07 -17.17 4.58
C PRO A 186 4.71 -18.44 5.34
N ALA A 187 5.67 -19.31 5.58
CA ALA A 187 5.49 -20.55 6.32
C ALA A 187 5.40 -20.28 7.83
N LEU A 188 4.31 -19.66 8.27
CA LEU A 188 4.05 -19.32 9.68
C LEU A 188 2.97 -20.22 10.27
N ASP A 189 3.11 -20.59 11.53
CA ASP A 189 2.01 -21.20 12.30
C ASP A 189 1.00 -20.13 12.76
N TYR A 190 0.14 -19.73 11.82
CA TYR A 190 -0.88 -18.69 12.05
C TYR A 190 -1.79 -19.02 13.24
N ARG A 191 -2.11 -20.29 13.43
CA ARG A 191 -2.98 -20.72 14.55
C ARG A 191 -2.30 -20.47 15.89
N ARG A 192 -1.05 -20.88 16.02
CA ARG A 192 -0.25 -20.70 17.22
C ARG A 192 -0.05 -19.23 17.56
N LEU A 193 0.28 -18.40 16.55
CA LEU A 193 0.46 -16.95 16.72
C LEU A 193 -0.81 -16.28 17.23
N VAL A 194 -1.96 -16.60 16.65
CA VAL A 194 -3.24 -16.05 17.11
C VAL A 194 -3.64 -16.58 18.49
N THR A 195 -3.32 -17.83 18.83
CA THR A 195 -3.61 -18.37 20.17
C THR A 195 -2.79 -17.63 21.22
N ARG A 196 -1.50 -17.45 21.00
CA ARG A 196 -0.63 -16.68 21.90
C ARG A 196 -1.03 -15.21 22.05
N ALA A 197 -1.63 -14.61 21.02
CA ALA A 197 -2.09 -13.23 21.08
C ALA A 197 -3.35 -13.05 21.95
N LYS A 198 -3.94 -14.14 22.48
CA LYS A 198 -5.09 -14.10 23.39
C LYS A 198 -4.68 -14.22 24.86
N GLU A 199 -3.50 -14.73 25.12
CA GLU A 199 -2.90 -14.88 26.45
C GLU A 199 -2.37 -13.54 26.96
#